data_53ef4757debd197a4f64ec08c801d523
#
_entry.id   53ef4757debd197a4f64ec08c801d523
#
_cell.length_a   1.000
_cell.length_b   1.000
_cell.length_c   1.000
_cell.angle_alpha   90.00
_cell.angle_beta   90.00
_cell.angle_gamma   90.00
#
_symmetry.space_group_name_H-M   'P 1'
#
loop_
_entity.id
_entity.type
_entity.pdbx_description
1 polymer ?
#
loop_
_entity_poly.entity_id
_entity_poly.type
_entity_poly.pdbx_seq_one_letter_code
_entity_poly.pdbx_strand_id
1 'polypeptide(L)'
;MDPEMVALGRKLFYDVRLSSDGRVSCGGCHSSYTAFAHVDHPRSHGVLDREGRRNAPALMNLAWQSEFMWDGAIKHLDLQSLAPLTHRTEMNMSIDSILLFLKNDPGYQRAFGKREISIPNMLKAVAQFEMTFISRGSRYDSMKRKQVVFTDQEHRGYQLFQKNCGICHSEPLFSKPGTFASNGLLMDSLLHDKGRAEISGKPEDEFLFKVPSLRNVEATYPYMHDGRMKTLTEVVKYYSDRTLLLPKALGGGQHIIVLNSKERVDVVAFLMTLTDPRFLQNPSFQEPR
;
A
#
# COMPACT_ATOMS: atom_id res chain seq x y z
N MET A 1 -5.10 -7.63 -19.65
CA MET A 1 -5.89 -6.47 -19.20
C MET A 1 -6.59 -5.86 -20.39
N ASP A 2 -7.83 -5.41 -20.22
CA ASP A 2 -8.63 -4.76 -21.24
C ASP A 2 -8.37 -3.24 -21.20
N PRO A 3 -7.84 -2.61 -22.26
CA PRO A 3 -7.49 -1.19 -22.26
C PRO A 3 -8.67 -0.25 -21.96
N GLU A 4 -9.88 -0.59 -22.39
CA GLU A 4 -11.09 0.21 -22.13
C GLU A 4 -11.46 0.14 -20.64
N MET A 5 -11.35 -1.05 -20.03
CA MET A 5 -11.56 -1.22 -18.58
C MET A 5 -10.49 -0.49 -17.75
N VAL A 6 -9.24 -0.48 -18.20
CA VAL A 6 -8.17 0.30 -17.55
C VAL A 6 -8.48 1.80 -17.62
N ALA A 7 -8.92 2.31 -18.77
CA ALA A 7 -9.30 3.72 -18.94
C ALA A 7 -10.51 4.08 -18.07
N LEU A 8 -11.52 3.22 -18.01
CA LEU A 8 -12.68 3.37 -17.13
C LEU A 8 -12.24 3.37 -15.65
N GLY A 9 -11.39 2.43 -15.26
CA GLY A 9 -10.86 2.34 -13.89
C GLY A 9 -10.08 3.60 -13.48
N ARG A 10 -9.25 4.13 -14.40
CA ARG A 10 -8.55 5.40 -14.17
C ARG A 10 -9.53 6.56 -13.95
N LYS A 11 -10.58 6.68 -14.76
CA LYS A 11 -11.63 7.69 -14.59
C LYS A 11 -12.32 7.56 -13.23
N LEU A 12 -12.69 6.34 -12.84
CA LEU A 12 -13.33 6.05 -11.55
C LEU A 12 -12.41 6.39 -10.36
N PHE A 13 -11.13 6.06 -10.45
CA PHE A 13 -10.15 6.26 -9.39
C PHE A 13 -9.95 7.73 -9.00
N TYR A 14 -10.13 8.65 -9.94
CA TYR A 14 -9.97 10.10 -9.71
C TYR A 14 -11.30 10.85 -9.56
N ASP A 15 -12.45 10.20 -9.70
CA ASP A 15 -13.75 10.88 -9.65
C ASP A 15 -14.21 11.13 -8.21
N VAL A 16 -14.14 12.38 -7.78
CA VAL A 16 -14.60 12.82 -6.44
C VAL A 16 -16.11 12.64 -6.22
N ARG A 17 -16.91 12.54 -7.30
CA ARG A 17 -18.36 12.36 -7.23
C ARG A 17 -18.77 10.97 -6.73
N LEU A 18 -17.80 10.08 -6.57
CA LEU A 18 -17.97 8.77 -5.93
C LEU A 18 -17.85 8.84 -4.39
N SER A 19 -17.80 10.04 -3.82
CA SER A 19 -17.91 10.27 -2.38
C SER A 19 -19.18 11.03 -2.02
N SER A 20 -19.68 10.83 -0.80
CA SER A 20 -20.97 11.40 -0.38
C SER A 20 -20.98 12.92 -0.29
N ASP A 21 -19.83 13.58 -0.18
CA ASP A 21 -19.69 15.05 -0.18
C ASP A 21 -19.12 15.60 -1.49
N GLY A 22 -18.80 14.73 -2.46
CA GLY A 22 -18.25 15.12 -3.76
C GLY A 22 -16.82 15.68 -3.72
N ARG A 23 -16.02 15.38 -2.68
CA ARG A 23 -14.69 15.95 -2.46
C ARG A 23 -13.57 14.94 -2.38
N VAL A 24 -13.89 13.67 -2.13
CA VAL A 24 -12.91 12.60 -1.91
C VAL A 24 -12.88 11.64 -3.09
N SER A 25 -11.69 11.33 -3.59
CA SER A 25 -11.45 10.29 -4.58
C SER A 25 -10.37 9.33 -4.09
N CYS A 26 -10.21 8.18 -4.76
CA CYS A 26 -9.08 7.28 -4.45
C CYS A 26 -7.75 8.01 -4.66
N GLY A 27 -7.61 8.81 -5.74
CA GLY A 27 -6.42 9.60 -6.02
C GLY A 27 -6.11 10.68 -4.99
N GLY A 28 -7.10 11.13 -4.20
CA GLY A 28 -6.88 12.08 -3.10
C GLY A 28 -6.10 11.48 -1.93
N CYS A 29 -6.37 10.21 -1.60
CA CYS A 29 -5.61 9.47 -0.58
C CYS A 29 -4.45 8.66 -1.16
N HIS A 30 -4.47 8.35 -2.45
CA HIS A 30 -3.48 7.52 -3.14
C HIS A 30 -2.87 8.29 -4.32
N SER A 31 -1.91 9.18 -4.03
CA SER A 31 -1.22 9.99 -5.04
C SER A 31 -0.23 9.17 -5.86
N SER A 32 -0.27 9.29 -7.19
CA SER A 32 0.66 8.59 -8.09
C SER A 32 2.13 8.98 -7.86
N TYR A 33 2.40 10.21 -7.43
CA TYR A 33 3.75 10.73 -7.16
C TYR A 33 4.40 10.15 -5.90
N THR A 34 3.60 9.53 -5.03
CA THR A 34 4.03 8.95 -3.76
C THR A 34 3.78 7.44 -3.72
N ALA A 35 3.90 6.79 -4.88
CA ALA A 35 3.61 5.37 -5.07
C ALA A 35 2.21 4.98 -4.57
N PHE A 36 1.26 5.89 -4.73
CA PHE A 36 -0.13 5.75 -4.30
C PHE A 36 -0.28 5.57 -2.77
N ALA A 37 0.62 6.18 -1.99
CA ALA A 37 0.47 6.37 -0.56
C ALA A 37 0.00 7.79 -0.23
N HIS A 38 -0.52 7.99 0.97
CA HIS A 38 -0.85 9.33 1.50
C HIS A 38 0.32 9.84 2.33
N VAL A 39 0.82 11.05 2.02
CA VAL A 39 2.06 11.57 2.65
C VAL A 39 1.86 12.84 3.49
N ASP A 40 0.73 13.53 3.34
CA ASP A 40 0.51 14.81 4.01
C ASP A 40 0.18 14.64 5.50
N HIS A 41 -0.47 13.53 5.86
CA HIS A 41 -0.90 13.24 7.23
C HIS A 41 -0.59 11.78 7.60
N PRO A 42 -0.47 11.46 8.89
CA PRO A 42 -0.30 10.07 9.36
C PRO A 42 -1.40 9.13 8.87
N ARG A 43 -2.63 9.63 8.82
CA ARG A 43 -3.82 8.91 8.33
C ARG A 43 -4.58 9.80 7.36
N SER A 44 -5.21 9.21 6.36
CA SER A 44 -5.98 9.96 5.36
C SER A 44 -7.28 10.50 5.95
N HIS A 45 -7.73 11.62 5.39
CA HIS A 45 -8.99 12.27 5.70
C HIS A 45 -10.00 11.94 4.61
N GLY A 46 -11.16 11.44 5.01
CA GLY A 46 -12.28 11.16 4.12
C GLY A 46 -13.33 12.26 4.13
N VAL A 47 -14.57 11.90 3.79
CA VAL A 47 -15.69 12.83 3.74
C VAL A 47 -15.89 13.57 5.06
N LEU A 48 -16.21 14.86 4.97
CA LEU A 48 -16.40 15.74 6.13
C LEU A 48 -15.16 15.82 7.03
N ASP A 49 -13.97 15.65 6.46
CA ASP A 49 -12.69 15.70 7.15
C ASP A 49 -12.54 14.65 8.27
N ARG A 50 -13.22 13.51 8.11
CA ARG A 50 -13.13 12.41 9.09
C ARG A 50 -11.85 11.65 8.91
N GLU A 51 -11.10 11.51 9.99
CA GLU A 51 -9.82 10.81 9.98
C GLU A 51 -10.01 9.27 10.09
N GLY A 52 -9.27 8.52 9.27
CA GLY A 52 -9.18 7.07 9.36
C GLY A 52 -8.34 6.60 10.54
N ARG A 53 -8.38 5.29 10.85
CA ARG A 53 -7.54 4.71 11.92
C ARG A 53 -6.14 4.32 11.45
N ARG A 54 -5.95 4.14 10.15
CA ARG A 54 -4.72 3.60 9.55
C ARG A 54 -4.17 4.50 8.46
N ASN A 55 -2.88 4.42 8.25
CA ASN A 55 -2.22 5.03 7.11
C ASN A 55 -2.71 4.41 5.80
N ALA A 56 -2.84 5.21 4.74
CA ALA A 56 -3.20 4.72 3.40
C ALA A 56 -1.99 3.98 2.80
N PRO A 57 -2.06 2.66 2.61
CA PRO A 57 -0.94 1.88 2.09
C PRO A 57 -0.68 2.20 0.63
N ALA A 58 0.59 2.10 0.22
CA ALA A 58 0.97 2.22 -1.18
C ALA A 58 0.30 1.16 -2.07
N LEU A 59 -0.13 1.56 -3.27
CA LEU A 59 -0.75 0.68 -4.25
C LEU A 59 0.24 0.39 -5.39
N MET A 60 1.04 -0.66 -5.23
CA MET A 60 1.95 -1.11 -6.28
C MET A 60 2.13 -2.61 -6.25
N ASN A 61 2.32 -3.20 -7.43
CA ASN A 61 2.53 -4.64 -7.61
C ASN A 61 1.42 -5.49 -6.98
N LEU A 62 0.17 -4.99 -7.01
CA LEU A 62 -0.98 -5.62 -6.35
C LEU A 62 -1.35 -6.96 -6.96
N ALA A 63 -1.05 -7.19 -8.24
CA ALA A 63 -1.29 -8.47 -8.92
C ALA A 63 -0.56 -9.66 -8.27
N TRP A 64 0.47 -9.42 -7.46
CA TRP A 64 1.24 -10.44 -6.74
C TRP A 64 0.92 -10.49 -5.24
N GLN A 65 -0.08 -9.75 -4.77
CA GLN A 65 -0.56 -9.80 -3.40
C GLN A 65 -1.74 -10.77 -3.29
N SER A 66 -1.81 -11.50 -2.20
CA SER A 66 -2.91 -12.46 -1.89
C SER A 66 -3.98 -11.87 -0.98
N GLU A 67 -3.62 -10.83 -0.23
CA GLU A 67 -4.53 -10.11 0.65
C GLU A 67 -4.31 -8.60 0.57
N PHE A 68 -5.38 -7.84 0.77
CA PHE A 68 -5.42 -6.39 0.72
C PHE A 68 -5.87 -5.82 2.06
N MET A 69 -5.67 -4.53 2.28
CA MET A 69 -5.75 -3.82 3.55
C MET A 69 -4.64 -4.24 4.53
N TRP A 70 -4.43 -3.47 5.60
CA TRP A 70 -3.40 -3.76 6.61
C TRP A 70 -3.64 -5.07 7.39
N ASP A 71 -4.91 -5.42 7.57
CA ASP A 71 -5.35 -6.62 8.30
C ASP A 71 -5.64 -7.83 7.41
N GLY A 72 -5.57 -7.65 6.07
CA GLY A 72 -5.87 -8.70 5.11
C GLY A 72 -7.36 -9.03 5.02
N ALA A 73 -8.24 -8.07 5.29
CA ALA A 73 -9.68 -8.26 5.25
C ALA A 73 -10.20 -8.69 3.88
N ILE A 74 -9.56 -8.24 2.82
CA ILE A 74 -9.98 -8.47 1.45
C ILE A 74 -9.00 -9.42 0.75
N LYS A 75 -9.53 -10.45 0.06
CA LYS A 75 -8.73 -11.49 -0.62
C LYS A 75 -8.71 -11.37 -2.14
N HIS A 76 -9.53 -10.49 -2.71
CA HIS A 76 -9.63 -10.29 -4.15
C HIS A 76 -9.51 -8.80 -4.47
N LEU A 77 -8.62 -8.44 -5.40
CA LEU A 77 -8.37 -7.04 -5.74
C LEU A 77 -9.61 -6.34 -6.28
N ASP A 78 -10.42 -7.03 -7.06
CA ASP A 78 -11.69 -6.52 -7.60
C ASP A 78 -12.76 -6.21 -6.55
N LEU A 79 -12.56 -6.63 -5.30
CA LEU A 79 -13.44 -6.29 -4.17
C LEU A 79 -12.82 -5.22 -3.25
N GLN A 80 -11.53 -4.89 -3.44
CA GLN A 80 -10.80 -4.03 -2.50
C GLN A 80 -11.40 -2.63 -2.45
N SER A 81 -11.69 -2.01 -3.59
CA SER A 81 -12.19 -0.64 -3.66
C SER A 81 -13.61 -0.47 -3.10
N LEU A 82 -14.38 -1.54 -2.92
CA LEU A 82 -15.69 -1.46 -2.28
C LEU A 82 -15.60 -1.01 -0.81
N ALA A 83 -14.55 -1.42 -0.11
CA ALA A 83 -14.37 -1.05 1.29
C ALA A 83 -14.24 0.48 1.49
N PRO A 84 -13.29 1.20 0.85
CA PRO A 84 -13.20 2.65 0.98
C PRO A 84 -14.41 3.39 0.40
N LEU A 85 -15.03 2.90 -0.68
CA LEU A 85 -16.23 3.51 -1.25
C LEU A 85 -17.40 3.58 -0.25
N THR A 86 -17.57 2.56 0.58
CA THR A 86 -18.70 2.46 1.52
C THR A 86 -18.33 2.84 2.96
N HIS A 87 -17.05 2.97 3.28
CA HIS A 87 -16.62 3.23 4.66
C HIS A 87 -16.95 4.67 5.08
N ARG A 88 -17.60 4.80 6.25
CA ARG A 88 -18.11 6.08 6.77
C ARG A 88 -17.08 7.18 7.00
N THR A 89 -15.81 6.83 7.22
CA THR A 89 -14.70 7.79 7.41
C THR A 89 -13.84 7.94 6.16
N GLU A 90 -14.24 7.35 5.03
CA GLU A 90 -13.55 7.46 3.74
C GLU A 90 -14.49 8.10 2.72
N MET A 91 -15.08 7.36 1.77
CA MET A 91 -15.94 7.95 0.73
C MET A 91 -17.45 7.93 1.08
N ASN A 92 -17.89 7.06 1.99
CA ASN A 92 -19.23 7.00 2.59
C ASN A 92 -20.39 6.99 1.57
N MET A 93 -20.26 6.28 0.46
CA MET A 93 -21.33 6.12 -0.52
C MET A 93 -22.12 4.83 -0.29
N SER A 94 -23.41 4.86 -0.57
CA SER A 94 -24.19 3.62 -0.69
C SER A 94 -24.01 2.99 -2.08
N ILE A 95 -24.08 1.67 -2.14
CA ILE A 95 -23.98 0.92 -3.41
C ILE A 95 -25.05 1.39 -4.41
N ASP A 96 -26.28 1.62 -3.94
CA ASP A 96 -27.39 2.08 -4.77
C ASP A 96 -27.14 3.47 -5.33
N SER A 97 -26.59 4.38 -4.51
CA SER A 97 -26.26 5.76 -4.94
C SER A 97 -25.15 5.74 -6.00
N ILE A 98 -24.13 4.91 -5.84
CA ILE A 98 -23.07 4.72 -6.85
C ILE A 98 -23.68 4.24 -8.16
N LEU A 99 -24.50 3.18 -8.11
CA LEU A 99 -25.09 2.59 -9.30
C LEU A 99 -26.02 3.59 -10.02
N LEU A 100 -26.84 4.32 -9.26
CA LEU A 100 -27.73 5.35 -9.81
C LEU A 100 -26.93 6.47 -10.49
N PHE A 101 -25.87 6.95 -9.84
CA PHE A 101 -24.97 7.96 -10.39
C PHE A 101 -24.35 7.50 -11.71
N LEU A 102 -23.76 6.31 -11.75
CA LEU A 102 -23.10 5.75 -12.94
C LEU A 102 -24.09 5.57 -14.12
N LYS A 103 -25.31 5.12 -13.84
CA LYS A 103 -26.35 4.92 -14.87
C LYS A 103 -26.88 6.23 -15.45
N ASN A 104 -26.89 7.31 -14.67
CA ASN A 104 -27.43 8.59 -15.08
C ASN A 104 -26.37 9.54 -15.68
N ASP A 105 -25.07 9.25 -15.51
CA ASP A 105 -24.00 10.09 -16.07
C ASP A 105 -23.68 9.68 -17.52
N PRO A 106 -23.91 10.57 -18.53
CA PRO A 106 -23.63 10.25 -19.93
C PRO A 106 -22.16 9.92 -20.20
N GLY A 107 -21.24 10.45 -19.38
CA GLY A 107 -19.81 10.18 -19.48
C GLY A 107 -19.48 8.76 -19.08
N TYR A 108 -20.16 8.20 -18.07
CA TYR A 108 -20.02 6.81 -17.68
C TYR A 108 -20.76 5.86 -18.62
N GLN A 109 -21.95 6.22 -19.11
CA GLN A 109 -22.63 5.44 -20.13
C GLN A 109 -21.71 5.21 -21.35
N ARG A 110 -21.03 6.25 -21.83
CA ARG A 110 -20.04 6.13 -22.93
C ARG A 110 -18.80 5.31 -22.51
N ALA A 111 -18.29 5.52 -21.29
CA ALA A 111 -17.10 4.84 -20.82
C ALA A 111 -17.31 3.33 -20.60
N PHE A 112 -18.50 2.91 -20.18
CA PHE A 112 -18.87 1.49 -20.12
C PHE A 112 -19.09 0.87 -21.49
N GLY A 113 -19.47 1.66 -22.49
CA GLY A 113 -19.72 1.19 -23.87
C GLY A 113 -20.83 0.15 -23.93
N LYS A 114 -20.50 -1.05 -24.42
CA LYS A 114 -21.45 -2.18 -24.50
C LYS A 114 -21.53 -3.00 -23.20
N ARG A 115 -20.71 -2.69 -22.19
CA ARG A 115 -20.70 -3.41 -20.92
C ARG A 115 -21.85 -2.95 -20.04
N GLU A 116 -22.39 -3.86 -19.25
CA GLU A 116 -23.39 -3.54 -18.25
C GLU A 116 -22.81 -2.56 -17.22
N ILE A 117 -23.56 -1.49 -16.92
CA ILE A 117 -23.27 -0.60 -15.79
C ILE A 117 -23.71 -1.29 -14.51
N SER A 118 -22.77 -1.94 -13.85
CA SER A 118 -22.98 -2.69 -12.61
C SER A 118 -21.81 -2.51 -11.66
N ILE A 119 -22.06 -2.71 -10.36
CA ILE A 119 -21.01 -2.61 -9.33
C ILE A 119 -19.85 -3.58 -9.62
N PRO A 120 -20.07 -4.87 -9.95
CA PRO A 120 -18.96 -5.76 -10.28
C PRO A 120 -18.09 -5.27 -11.45
N ASN A 121 -18.69 -4.72 -12.50
CA ASN A 121 -17.92 -4.19 -13.64
C ASN A 121 -17.17 -2.92 -13.25
N MET A 122 -17.75 -2.05 -12.42
CA MET A 122 -17.07 -0.87 -11.89
C MET A 122 -15.84 -1.26 -11.05
N LEU A 123 -16.01 -2.15 -10.07
CA LEU A 123 -14.91 -2.62 -9.21
C LEU A 123 -13.81 -3.31 -10.02
N LYS A 124 -14.18 -4.14 -10.98
CA LYS A 124 -13.24 -4.78 -11.91
C LYS A 124 -12.46 -3.77 -12.75
N ALA A 125 -13.08 -2.65 -13.14
CA ALA A 125 -12.39 -1.59 -13.87
C ALA A 125 -11.33 -0.92 -12.99
N VAL A 126 -11.67 -0.57 -11.74
CA VAL A 126 -10.71 -0.01 -10.77
C VAL A 126 -9.56 -0.98 -10.56
N ALA A 127 -9.84 -2.26 -10.30
CA ALA A 127 -8.82 -3.29 -10.12
C ALA A 127 -7.89 -3.44 -11.34
N GLN A 128 -8.43 -3.36 -12.57
CA GLN A 128 -7.59 -3.42 -13.77
C GLN A 128 -6.69 -2.20 -13.92
N PHE A 129 -7.13 -1.01 -13.50
CA PHE A 129 -6.26 0.15 -13.45
C PHE A 129 -5.16 -0.03 -12.39
N GLU A 130 -5.51 -0.46 -11.18
CA GLU A 130 -4.55 -0.73 -10.10
C GLU A 130 -3.54 -1.84 -10.47
N MET A 131 -3.94 -2.85 -11.24
CA MET A 131 -3.01 -3.86 -11.76
C MET A 131 -1.96 -3.30 -12.73
N THR A 132 -2.16 -2.11 -13.29
CA THR A 132 -1.13 -1.43 -14.10
C THR A 132 0.00 -0.83 -13.25
N PHE A 133 -0.16 -0.71 -11.93
CA PHE A 133 0.81 -0.10 -11.01
C PHE A 133 2.01 -1.02 -10.76
N ILE A 134 2.82 -1.23 -11.79
CA ILE A 134 3.98 -2.14 -11.73
C ILE A 134 5.28 -1.35 -11.56
N SER A 135 5.85 -1.43 -10.35
CA SER A 135 7.17 -0.87 -10.03
C SER A 135 8.26 -1.94 -10.18
N ARG A 136 9.15 -1.77 -11.18
CA ARG A 136 10.25 -2.69 -11.52
C ARG A 136 11.47 -2.02 -12.14
N GLY A 137 11.58 -0.71 -12.02
CA GLY A 137 12.60 0.11 -12.66
C GLY A 137 13.55 0.80 -11.69
N SER A 138 13.62 0.37 -10.44
CA SER A 138 14.48 0.96 -9.42
C SER A 138 15.98 0.72 -9.68
N ARG A 139 16.84 1.42 -8.94
CA ARG A 139 18.29 1.20 -8.96
C ARG A 139 18.64 -0.23 -8.54
N TYR A 140 17.92 -0.80 -7.54
CA TYR A 140 18.02 -2.20 -7.18
C TYR A 140 17.72 -3.13 -8.38
N ASP A 141 16.61 -2.89 -9.10
CA ASP A 141 16.26 -3.70 -10.27
C ASP A 141 17.33 -3.62 -11.37
N SER A 142 17.91 -2.45 -11.58
CA SER A 142 19.01 -2.24 -12.54
C SER A 142 20.28 -3.00 -12.12
N MET A 143 20.58 -3.04 -10.81
CA MET A 143 21.69 -3.83 -10.26
C MET A 143 21.44 -5.34 -10.47
N LYS A 144 20.22 -5.83 -10.20
CA LYS A 144 19.89 -7.26 -10.42
C LYS A 144 20.00 -7.64 -11.89
N ARG A 145 19.74 -6.71 -12.82
CA ARG A 145 19.96 -6.90 -14.27
C ARG A 145 21.40 -6.65 -14.71
N LYS A 146 22.35 -6.41 -13.79
CA LYS A 146 23.77 -6.14 -14.06
C LYS A 146 24.00 -4.88 -14.93
N GLN A 147 23.08 -3.92 -14.88
CA GLN A 147 23.17 -2.65 -15.62
C GLN A 147 23.90 -1.56 -14.84
N VAL A 148 23.92 -1.68 -13.51
CA VAL A 148 24.62 -0.80 -12.59
C VAL A 148 25.25 -1.61 -11.46
N VAL A 149 26.26 -1.04 -10.81
CA VAL A 149 26.88 -1.59 -9.60
C VAL A 149 26.45 -0.74 -8.41
N PHE A 150 26.17 -1.37 -7.29
CA PHE A 150 25.96 -0.69 -6.02
C PHE A 150 27.27 -0.03 -5.55
N THR A 151 27.15 1.11 -4.90
CA THR A 151 28.25 1.66 -4.11
C THR A 151 28.57 0.71 -2.95
N ASP A 152 29.75 0.85 -2.34
CA ASP A 152 30.13 0.04 -1.18
C ASP A 152 29.12 0.18 -0.03
N GLN A 153 28.55 1.37 0.14
CA GLN A 153 27.53 1.64 1.16
C GLN A 153 26.21 0.92 0.86
N GLU A 154 25.71 1.04 -0.36
CA GLU A 154 24.51 0.35 -0.82
C GLU A 154 24.67 -1.19 -0.71
N HIS A 155 25.86 -1.69 -1.03
CA HIS A 155 26.15 -3.12 -0.96
C HIS A 155 26.17 -3.64 0.49
N ARG A 156 26.84 -2.94 1.41
CA ARG A 156 26.78 -3.28 2.84
C ARG A 156 25.36 -3.21 3.36
N GLY A 157 24.61 -2.15 3.01
CA GLY A 157 23.21 -2.01 3.39
C GLY A 157 22.34 -3.17 2.88
N TYR A 158 22.56 -3.62 1.65
CA TYR A 158 21.86 -4.76 1.07
C TYR A 158 22.15 -6.06 1.85
N GLN A 159 23.40 -6.35 2.19
CA GLN A 159 23.76 -7.52 2.99
C GLN A 159 23.11 -7.48 4.39
N LEU A 160 23.15 -6.32 5.05
CA LEU A 160 22.50 -6.10 6.34
C LEU A 160 20.98 -6.28 6.25
N PHE A 161 20.36 -5.76 5.20
CA PHE A 161 18.94 -5.91 4.92
C PHE A 161 18.54 -7.38 4.74
N GLN A 162 19.27 -8.12 3.91
CA GLN A 162 19.01 -9.55 3.69
C GLN A 162 19.06 -10.34 5.01
N LYS A 163 20.06 -10.07 5.85
CA LYS A 163 20.25 -10.73 7.14
C LYS A 163 19.13 -10.40 8.14
N ASN A 164 18.74 -9.13 8.22
CA ASN A 164 17.90 -8.61 9.32
C ASN A 164 16.43 -8.42 8.93
N CYS A 165 16.13 -8.13 7.65
CA CYS A 165 14.80 -7.73 7.20
C CYS A 165 14.22 -8.71 6.17
N GLY A 166 15.06 -9.45 5.44
CA GLY A 166 14.68 -10.32 4.33
C GLY A 166 13.73 -11.45 4.70
N ILE A 167 13.67 -11.84 5.97
CA ILE A 167 12.75 -12.88 6.44
C ILE A 167 11.28 -12.49 6.28
N CYS A 168 10.98 -11.20 6.48
CA CYS A 168 9.64 -10.62 6.30
C CYS A 168 9.52 -9.91 4.93
N HIS A 169 10.54 -9.18 4.52
CA HIS A 169 10.55 -8.37 3.30
C HIS A 169 11.38 -9.03 2.19
N SER A 170 10.88 -10.17 1.69
CA SER A 170 11.61 -10.97 0.69
C SER A 170 11.54 -10.36 -0.72
N GLU A 171 12.65 -10.53 -1.44
CA GLU A 171 12.77 -10.16 -2.86
C GLU A 171 11.85 -11.02 -3.76
N PRO A 172 11.42 -10.53 -4.90
CA PRO A 172 11.67 -9.19 -5.48
C PRO A 172 10.67 -8.12 -5.06
N LEU A 173 9.61 -8.48 -4.34
CA LEU A 173 8.55 -7.57 -3.91
C LEU A 173 8.91 -6.79 -2.65
N PHE A 174 9.94 -7.21 -1.92
CA PHE A 174 10.27 -6.70 -0.59
C PHE A 174 9.05 -6.73 0.35
N SER A 175 8.27 -7.79 0.20
CA SER A 175 7.10 -8.18 0.95
C SER A 175 7.01 -9.72 0.90
N LYS A 176 6.19 -10.29 1.75
CA LYS A 176 5.89 -11.72 1.70
C LYS A 176 4.37 -11.88 1.69
N PRO A 177 3.75 -11.98 0.49
CA PRO A 177 2.30 -12.13 0.36
C PRO A 177 1.76 -13.27 1.24
N GLY A 178 0.59 -13.07 1.84
CA GLY A 178 -0.01 -14.04 2.77
C GLY A 178 0.61 -14.05 4.17
N THR A 179 1.56 -13.16 4.45
CA THR A 179 2.24 -13.12 5.75
C THR A 179 1.80 -11.90 6.56
N PHE A 180 1.47 -12.18 7.82
CA PHE A 180 1.14 -11.19 8.84
C PHE A 180 2.15 -11.30 9.97
N ALA A 181 2.61 -10.17 10.47
CA ALA A 181 3.60 -10.12 11.54
C ALA A 181 3.34 -8.91 12.45
N SER A 182 3.76 -9.04 13.71
CA SER A 182 3.87 -7.90 14.62
C SER A 182 5.29 -7.37 14.58
N ASN A 183 5.42 -6.06 14.48
CA ASN A 183 6.70 -5.37 14.62
C ASN A 183 6.97 -4.92 16.06
N GLY A 184 6.12 -5.34 17.02
CA GLY A 184 6.23 -4.95 18.42
C GLY A 184 5.84 -3.50 18.72
N LEU A 185 5.14 -2.85 17.80
CA LEU A 185 4.65 -1.48 18.01
C LEU A 185 3.53 -1.51 19.05
N LEU A 186 3.63 -0.64 20.05
CA LEU A 186 2.59 -0.53 21.07
C LEU A 186 1.31 0.02 20.43
N MET A 187 0.19 -0.58 20.83
CA MET A 187 -1.15 -0.11 20.44
C MET A 187 -1.33 1.35 20.84
N ASP A 188 -1.78 2.16 19.91
CA ASP A 188 -2.24 3.52 20.23
C ASP A 188 -3.57 3.43 20.99
N SER A 189 -3.63 4.02 22.17
CA SER A 189 -4.79 3.96 23.06
C SER A 189 -6.02 4.69 22.50
N LEU A 190 -5.85 5.57 21.52
CA LEU A 190 -6.97 6.28 20.86
C LEU A 190 -7.49 5.50 19.67
N LEU A 191 -6.63 4.77 18.97
CA LEU A 191 -7.01 4.03 17.76
C LEU A 191 -7.61 2.66 18.06
N HIS A 192 -7.22 2.04 19.18
CA HIS A 192 -7.68 0.70 19.59
C HIS A 192 -7.59 -0.36 18.46
N ASP A 193 -6.56 -0.27 17.61
CA ASP A 193 -6.40 -1.15 16.45
C ASP A 193 -5.75 -2.47 16.85
N LYS A 194 -6.52 -3.55 16.79
CA LYS A 194 -6.05 -4.91 17.07
C LYS A 194 -5.49 -5.63 15.83
N GLY A 195 -5.40 -4.95 14.70
CA GLY A 195 -4.89 -5.53 13.46
C GLY A 195 -5.74 -6.69 12.96
N ARG A 196 -5.07 -7.77 12.54
CA ARG A 196 -5.75 -8.94 11.96
C ARG A 196 -6.78 -9.60 12.87
N ALA A 197 -6.62 -9.50 14.18
CA ALA A 197 -7.60 -10.09 15.12
C ALA A 197 -9.01 -9.50 14.96
N GLU A 198 -9.14 -8.27 14.45
CA GLU A 198 -10.45 -7.67 14.17
C GLU A 198 -11.20 -8.41 13.04
N ILE A 199 -10.48 -9.11 12.17
CA ILE A 199 -11.02 -9.86 11.03
C ILE A 199 -11.12 -11.36 11.33
N SER A 200 -10.10 -11.93 11.96
CA SER A 200 -10.03 -13.37 12.23
C SER A 200 -10.77 -13.79 13.49
N GLY A 201 -10.98 -12.87 14.44
CA GLY A 201 -11.52 -13.16 15.76
C GLY A 201 -10.58 -13.98 16.67
N LYS A 202 -9.32 -14.18 16.27
CA LYS A 202 -8.36 -15.02 16.98
C LYS A 202 -7.42 -14.16 17.84
N PRO A 203 -7.27 -14.47 19.15
CA PRO A 203 -6.36 -13.74 20.03
C PRO A 203 -4.90 -13.78 19.57
N GLU A 204 -4.44 -14.88 18.97
CA GLU A 204 -3.10 -15.03 18.45
C GLU A 204 -2.78 -14.11 17.24
N ASP A 205 -3.78 -13.54 16.62
CA ASP A 205 -3.66 -12.58 15.52
C ASP A 205 -3.66 -11.11 16.00
N GLU A 206 -3.72 -10.85 17.31
CA GLU A 206 -3.65 -9.48 17.84
C GLU A 206 -2.34 -8.79 17.45
N PHE A 207 -2.48 -7.57 16.95
CA PHE A 207 -1.37 -6.71 16.49
C PHE A 207 -0.55 -7.29 15.34
N LEU A 208 -1.08 -8.29 14.63
CA LEU A 208 -0.52 -8.73 13.37
C LEU A 208 -1.06 -7.86 12.24
N PHE A 209 -0.15 -7.41 11.38
CA PHE A 209 -0.45 -6.66 10.17
C PHE A 209 0.22 -7.33 8.97
N LYS A 210 -0.40 -7.17 7.80
CA LYS A 210 0.17 -7.65 6.55
C LYS A 210 1.54 -7.00 6.32
N VAL A 211 2.54 -7.80 5.98
CA VAL A 211 3.88 -7.29 5.66
C VAL A 211 3.81 -6.44 4.39
N PRO A 212 4.05 -5.11 4.47
CA PRO A 212 3.96 -4.23 3.32
C PRO A 212 5.17 -4.41 2.40
N SER A 213 5.00 -4.05 1.11
CA SER A 213 6.14 -3.91 0.21
C SER A 213 7.00 -2.71 0.62
N LEU A 214 8.33 -2.86 0.49
CA LEU A 214 9.28 -1.75 0.67
C LEU A 214 9.70 -1.11 -0.65
N ARG A 215 9.12 -1.52 -1.78
CA ARG A 215 9.36 -0.80 -3.04
C ARG A 215 8.87 0.63 -2.92
N ASN A 216 9.65 1.58 -3.45
CA ASN A 216 9.39 3.02 -3.33
C ASN A 216 9.23 3.52 -1.87
N VAL A 217 9.78 2.79 -0.89
CA VAL A 217 9.59 3.10 0.52
C VAL A 217 10.06 4.51 0.90
N GLU A 218 11.04 5.08 0.21
CA GLU A 218 11.46 6.47 0.36
C GLU A 218 10.33 7.49 0.10
N ALA A 219 9.44 7.17 -0.85
CA ALA A 219 8.35 8.05 -1.27
C ALA A 219 7.02 7.78 -0.53
N THR A 220 6.95 6.77 0.33
CA THR A 220 5.70 6.32 0.96
C THR A 220 5.64 6.60 2.46
N TYR A 221 6.27 7.68 2.92
CA TYR A 221 6.12 8.16 4.30
C TYR A 221 4.69 8.73 4.51
N PRO A 222 4.22 8.84 5.77
CA PRO A 222 4.80 8.31 7.00
C PRO A 222 4.62 6.79 7.13
N TYR A 223 5.42 6.19 7.99
CA TYR A 223 5.55 4.73 8.11
C TYR A 223 4.75 4.16 9.27
N MET A 224 4.63 2.83 9.29
CA MET A 224 3.82 1.99 10.15
C MET A 224 2.33 2.01 9.74
N HIS A 225 1.54 1.09 10.30
CA HIS A 225 0.13 0.97 9.96
C HIS A 225 -0.70 2.21 10.34
N ASP A 226 -0.22 3.01 11.28
CA ASP A 226 -0.86 4.23 11.78
C ASP A 226 -0.11 5.53 11.42
N GLY A 227 0.98 5.43 10.64
CA GLY A 227 1.70 6.59 10.15
C GLY A 227 2.53 7.36 11.20
N ARG A 228 2.82 6.77 12.37
CA ARG A 228 3.47 7.48 13.49
C ARG A 228 4.95 7.81 13.28
N MET A 229 5.63 7.20 12.31
CA MET A 229 7.05 7.46 12.01
C MET A 229 7.20 8.19 10.69
N LYS A 230 8.01 9.25 10.68
CA LYS A 230 8.11 10.16 9.53
C LYS A 230 9.30 9.88 8.61
N THR A 231 10.34 9.21 9.11
CA THR A 231 11.58 8.99 8.36
C THR A 231 12.04 7.54 8.37
N LEU A 232 12.72 7.11 7.31
CA LEU A 232 13.35 5.77 7.27
C LEU A 232 14.39 5.59 8.38
N THR A 233 15.06 6.66 8.79
CA THR A 233 16.00 6.63 9.89
C THR A 233 15.32 6.28 11.23
N GLU A 234 14.14 6.85 11.49
CA GLU A 234 13.33 6.49 12.66
C GLU A 234 12.90 5.03 12.62
N VAL A 235 12.43 4.56 11.45
CA VAL A 235 12.01 3.16 11.25
C VAL A 235 13.17 2.19 11.49
N VAL A 236 14.32 2.41 10.86
CA VAL A 236 15.48 1.52 11.02
C VAL A 236 16.03 1.57 12.44
N LYS A 237 16.02 2.75 13.07
CA LYS A 237 16.39 2.89 14.50
C LYS A 237 15.38 2.14 15.38
N TYR A 238 14.08 2.21 15.08
CA TYR A 238 13.04 1.50 15.82
C TYR A 238 13.26 -0.01 15.82
N TYR A 239 13.61 -0.60 14.66
CA TYR A 239 13.88 -2.02 14.56
C TYR A 239 15.23 -2.44 15.15
N SER A 240 16.21 -1.54 15.28
CA SER A 240 17.51 -1.84 15.87
C SER A 240 17.38 -2.20 17.34
N ASP A 241 18.13 -3.19 17.78
CA ASP A 241 18.17 -3.68 19.17
C ASP A 241 16.82 -4.24 19.67
N ARG A 242 15.99 -4.72 18.72
CA ARG A 242 14.71 -5.35 19.04
C ARG A 242 14.73 -6.83 18.79
N THR A 243 13.98 -7.52 19.65
CA THR A 243 13.61 -8.93 19.46
C THR A 243 12.18 -8.97 18.96
N LEU A 244 12.00 -9.49 17.76
CA LEU A 244 10.69 -9.72 17.16
C LEU A 244 10.26 -11.16 17.39
N LEU A 245 9.00 -11.38 17.72
CA LEU A 245 8.40 -12.71 17.74
C LEU A 245 7.87 -13.01 16.32
N LEU A 246 8.49 -14.00 15.70
CA LEU A 246 8.10 -14.41 14.35
C LEU A 246 6.85 -15.31 14.40
N PRO A 247 5.87 -15.08 13.53
CA PRO A 247 4.76 -16.00 13.37
C PRO A 247 5.25 -17.33 12.79
N LYS A 248 4.48 -18.42 12.99
CA LYS A 248 4.82 -19.74 12.45
C LYS A 248 5.09 -19.76 10.95
N ALA A 249 4.37 -18.92 10.20
CA ALA A 249 4.56 -18.75 8.74
C ALA A 249 5.97 -18.25 8.36
N LEU A 250 6.72 -17.66 9.31
CA LEU A 250 8.11 -17.20 9.17
C LEU A 250 9.11 -18.06 9.93
N GLY A 251 8.72 -19.28 10.33
CA GLY A 251 9.57 -20.21 11.05
C GLY A 251 9.39 -20.17 12.57
N GLY A 252 8.66 -19.21 13.11
CA GLY A 252 8.47 -19.04 14.55
C GLY A 252 9.73 -18.59 15.29
N GLY A 253 9.62 -18.46 16.61
CA GLY A 253 10.76 -18.11 17.46
C GLY A 253 11.08 -16.61 17.51
N GLN A 254 12.29 -16.30 17.94
CA GLN A 254 12.77 -14.92 18.10
C GLN A 254 13.70 -14.53 16.95
N HIS A 255 13.56 -13.32 16.48
CA HIS A 255 14.46 -12.70 15.51
C HIS A 255 15.01 -11.39 16.11
N ILE A 256 16.31 -11.36 16.35
CA ILE A 256 16.98 -10.23 16.98
C ILE A 256 17.67 -9.41 15.90
N ILE A 257 17.34 -8.12 15.84
CA ILE A 257 17.95 -7.16 14.91
C ILE A 257 18.91 -6.28 15.70
N VAL A 258 20.20 -6.39 15.41
CA VAL A 258 21.24 -5.55 16.03
C VAL A 258 21.96 -4.79 14.94
N LEU A 259 21.84 -3.46 14.95
CA LEU A 259 22.46 -2.57 13.99
C LEU A 259 23.09 -1.36 14.73
N ASN A 260 24.40 -1.19 14.60
CA ASN A 260 25.06 0.02 15.06
C ASN A 260 24.69 1.26 14.20
N SER A 261 25.12 2.44 14.61
CA SER A 261 24.75 3.70 13.93
C SER A 261 25.15 3.74 12.45
N LYS A 262 26.33 3.22 12.11
CA LYS A 262 26.82 3.15 10.72
C LYS A 262 26.02 2.17 9.88
N GLU A 263 25.74 0.99 10.44
CA GLU A 263 24.94 -0.03 9.78
C GLU A 263 23.51 0.42 9.49
N ARG A 264 22.91 1.22 10.41
CA ARG A 264 21.59 1.84 10.16
C ARG A 264 21.60 2.76 8.94
N VAL A 265 22.64 3.58 8.80
CA VAL A 265 22.81 4.47 7.65
C VAL A 265 23.00 3.65 6.36
N ASP A 266 23.77 2.57 6.41
CA ASP A 266 23.98 1.68 5.25
C ASP A 266 22.65 1.01 4.83
N VAL A 267 21.82 0.54 5.78
CA VAL A 267 20.48 -0.03 5.50
C VAL A 267 19.56 1.03 4.87
N VAL A 268 19.55 2.26 5.38
CA VAL A 268 18.75 3.35 4.76
C VAL A 268 19.22 3.61 3.33
N ALA A 269 20.54 3.67 3.08
CA ALA A 269 21.08 3.86 1.73
C ALA A 269 20.62 2.75 0.77
N PHE A 270 20.56 1.51 1.23
CA PHE A 270 19.99 0.42 0.43
C PHE A 270 18.48 0.62 0.18
N LEU A 271 17.68 0.94 1.21
CA LEU A 271 16.24 1.16 1.05
C LEU A 271 15.91 2.24 0.02
N MET A 272 16.72 3.30 -0.09
CA MET A 272 16.58 4.33 -1.12
C MET A 272 16.79 3.79 -2.53
N THR A 273 17.57 2.71 -2.71
CA THR A 273 17.73 2.05 -4.03
C THR A 273 16.48 1.37 -4.55
N LEU A 274 15.45 1.21 -3.71
CA LEU A 274 14.16 0.59 -4.06
C LEU A 274 13.19 1.58 -4.72
N THR A 275 13.55 2.87 -4.81
CA THR A 275 12.76 3.92 -5.47
C THR A 275 12.84 3.77 -6.98
N ASP A 276 11.68 3.77 -7.63
CA ASP A 276 11.48 3.69 -9.08
C ASP A 276 10.96 5.03 -9.62
N PRO A 277 11.84 5.92 -10.10
CA PRO A 277 11.43 7.24 -10.59
C PRO A 277 10.48 7.18 -11.78
N ARG A 278 10.61 6.14 -12.63
CA ARG A 278 9.73 5.97 -13.80
C ARG A 278 8.31 5.59 -13.38
N PHE A 279 8.17 4.86 -12.29
CA PHE A 279 6.88 4.55 -11.70
C PHE A 279 6.23 5.81 -11.13
N LEU A 280 6.96 6.56 -10.28
CA LEU A 280 6.45 7.76 -9.60
C LEU A 280 6.04 8.88 -10.58
N GLN A 281 6.69 8.96 -11.74
CA GLN A 281 6.47 10.02 -12.74
C GLN A 281 5.65 9.54 -13.95
N ASN A 282 5.01 8.37 -13.90
CA ASN A 282 4.30 7.81 -15.05
C ASN A 282 3.01 8.59 -15.36
N PRO A 283 2.90 9.26 -16.52
CA PRO A 283 1.71 10.04 -16.87
C PRO A 283 0.44 9.20 -16.99
N SER A 284 0.57 7.89 -17.29
CA SER A 284 -0.57 6.98 -17.37
C SER A 284 -1.25 6.73 -16.03
N PHE A 285 -0.57 7.05 -14.94
CA PHE A 285 -1.08 6.88 -13.56
C PHE A 285 -1.74 8.14 -13.00
N GLN A 286 -1.53 9.30 -13.63
CA GLN A 286 -2.05 10.58 -13.16
C GLN A 286 -3.55 10.73 -13.48
N GLU A 287 -4.18 11.73 -12.88
CA GLU A 287 -5.55 12.10 -13.20
C GLU A 287 -5.73 12.34 -14.71
N PRO A 288 -6.79 11.79 -15.35
CA PRO A 288 -7.06 12.06 -16.76
C PRO A 288 -7.40 13.55 -16.94
N ARG A 289 -6.78 14.16 -17.97
CA ARG A 289 -7.09 15.54 -18.36
C ARG A 289 -8.41 15.63 -19.07
#